data_b1313659ffb488703bec9609c4274cae
#
_entry.id   b1313659ffb488703bec9609c4274cae
#
_cell.length_a   1.000
_cell.length_b   1.000
_cell.length_c   1.000
_cell.angle_alpha   90.00
_cell.angle_beta   90.00
_cell.angle_gamma   90.00
#
_symmetry.space_group_name_H-M   'P 1'
#
loop_
_entity.id
_entity.type
_entity.pdbx_description
1 polymer ?
#
loop_
_entity_poly.entity_id
_entity_poly.type
_entity_poly.pdbx_seq_one_letter_code
_entity_poly.pdbx_strand_id
1 'polypeptide(L)'
;MTQAPEICDVAVIGGGPAGSTAAALLARRGHKVIALEKAHHPRFHIGESLLPMNLPLFERLGVLDKVRALGVFKPGADFEADNERGYNTYAFARAIGNSPPHAYQVWRQDFDKMLYDHARQSGADAREGQEVLKVEQKNARESLLEVRADDGRSYRIQARYVVDASGRDAFLSSKNKLRRKNNRHQSAAIFGHFRGAELRPGEDAGNISIYRFRHGWMWMIPLPDGVMSVGAVCRPEYLKQRRGRTVEFLLETLYQSAGLKRRMERAELISEVRVTGNYSYDSTRMGGPGWVLVGDAFAFLDPVFSSGVYLAMSGAEQAAAVVDEALRAPKRENALLRKLEKRQRVGMARFSFFIYRFNGPVLEQMFRAPRNDWQLEQSVISMLAGDLFDTPKVLRRLQLFKLVYAITGLRNWRRWRAEHKYRLEQARSEFTGGNTPLDKV
;
A
#
# COMPACT_ATOMS: atom_id res chain seq x y z
N MET A 1 40.85 8.45 -11.76
CA MET A 1 40.96 8.45 -10.28
C MET A 1 39.57 8.25 -9.72
N THR A 2 39.31 7.20 -8.95
CA THR A 2 38.00 6.99 -8.31
C THR A 2 37.87 8.00 -7.18
N GLN A 3 36.91 8.90 -7.32
CA GLN A 3 36.59 9.90 -6.30
C GLN A 3 36.30 9.19 -4.96
N ALA A 4 36.76 9.77 -3.84
CA ALA A 4 36.46 9.23 -2.51
C ALA A 4 34.93 9.20 -2.28
N PRO A 5 34.40 8.19 -1.58
CA PRO A 5 32.96 8.10 -1.35
C PRO A 5 32.48 9.24 -0.45
N GLU A 6 31.26 9.74 -0.72
CA GLU A 6 30.56 10.62 0.21
C GLU A 6 30.17 9.82 1.46
N ILE A 7 30.32 10.42 2.64
CA ILE A 7 30.05 9.74 3.92
C ILE A 7 28.75 10.26 4.52
N CYS A 8 27.85 9.34 4.94
CA CYS A 8 26.66 9.65 5.70
C CYS A 8 26.42 8.62 6.83
N ASP A 9 25.52 8.97 7.76
CA ASP A 9 25.05 8.02 8.77
C ASP A 9 24.06 7.03 8.16
N VAL A 10 23.08 7.54 7.39
CA VAL A 10 22.02 6.74 6.80
C VAL A 10 21.83 7.07 5.33
N ALA A 11 21.86 6.05 4.49
CA ALA A 11 21.40 6.12 3.11
C ALA A 11 19.98 5.55 3.00
N VAL A 12 19.05 6.31 2.43
CA VAL A 12 17.67 5.90 2.17
C VAL A 12 17.48 5.71 0.67
N ILE A 13 17.05 4.51 0.24
CA ILE A 13 16.81 4.17 -1.15
C ILE A 13 15.32 4.29 -1.46
N GLY A 14 14.94 5.27 -2.28
CA GLY A 14 13.56 5.55 -2.69
C GLY A 14 12.94 6.76 -1.99
N GLY A 15 12.29 7.63 -2.77
CA GLY A 15 11.65 8.87 -2.36
C GLY A 15 10.11 8.80 -2.24
N GLY A 16 9.54 7.60 -2.13
CA GLY A 16 8.12 7.41 -1.86
C GLY A 16 7.75 7.67 -0.39
N PRO A 17 6.49 7.42 0.02
CA PRO A 17 6.00 7.73 1.37
C PRO A 17 6.84 7.13 2.50
N ALA A 18 7.32 5.89 2.35
CA ALA A 18 8.18 5.25 3.35
C ALA A 18 9.55 5.93 3.45
N GLY A 19 10.21 6.14 2.32
CA GLY A 19 11.56 6.73 2.30
C GLY A 19 11.57 8.17 2.77
N SER A 20 10.62 8.99 2.31
CA SER A 20 10.46 10.37 2.77
C SER A 20 10.19 10.44 4.27
N THR A 21 9.34 9.55 4.81
CA THR A 21 9.07 9.48 6.25
C THR A 21 10.32 9.10 7.04
N ALA A 22 11.06 8.07 6.62
CA ALA A 22 12.28 7.63 7.30
C ALA A 22 13.35 8.72 7.25
N ALA A 23 13.56 9.34 6.07
CA ALA A 23 14.55 10.39 5.88
C ALA A 23 14.28 11.62 6.77
N ALA A 24 13.02 12.11 6.77
CA ALA A 24 12.64 13.24 7.61
C ALA A 24 12.85 12.97 9.10
N LEU A 25 12.41 11.78 9.58
CA LEU A 25 12.51 11.45 11.01
C LEU A 25 13.96 11.21 11.46
N LEU A 26 14.80 10.64 10.63
CA LEU A 26 16.21 10.41 10.93
C LEU A 26 17.01 11.72 10.90
N ALA A 27 16.76 12.58 9.92
CA ALA A 27 17.39 13.90 9.85
C ALA A 27 17.03 14.76 11.09
N ARG A 28 15.75 14.78 11.52
CA ARG A 28 15.33 15.46 12.76
C ARG A 28 15.98 14.93 14.03
N ARG A 29 16.48 13.68 14.02
CA ARG A 29 17.26 13.09 15.12
C ARG A 29 18.76 13.41 15.05
N GLY A 30 19.17 14.24 14.08
CA GLY A 30 20.54 14.71 13.93
C GLY A 30 21.46 13.79 13.14
N HIS A 31 20.91 12.77 12.45
CA HIS A 31 21.71 11.94 11.56
C HIS A 31 21.96 12.63 10.22
N LYS A 32 23.14 12.46 9.66
CA LYS A 32 23.44 12.84 8.27
C LYS A 32 22.78 11.83 7.33
N VAL A 33 21.65 12.22 6.73
CA VAL A 33 20.82 11.38 5.87
C VAL A 33 20.97 11.77 4.41
N ILE A 34 21.29 10.82 3.53
CA ILE A 34 21.21 10.97 2.08
C ILE A 34 20.04 10.09 1.58
N ALA A 35 19.03 10.73 0.98
CA ALA A 35 17.88 10.04 0.40
C ALA A 35 17.94 10.11 -1.14
N LEU A 36 17.85 8.96 -1.79
CA LEU A 36 18.09 8.79 -3.22
C LEU A 36 16.81 8.31 -3.92
N GLU A 37 16.26 9.13 -4.81
CA GLU A 37 15.13 8.77 -5.67
C GLU A 37 15.59 8.73 -7.13
N LYS A 38 15.31 7.63 -7.82
CA LYS A 38 15.72 7.45 -9.22
C LYS A 38 14.93 8.31 -10.22
N ALA A 39 13.70 8.66 -9.85
CA ALA A 39 12.83 9.51 -10.67
C ALA A 39 12.84 10.96 -10.19
N HIS A 40 12.18 11.84 -10.95
CA HIS A 40 11.88 13.20 -10.55
C HIS A 40 10.42 13.32 -10.14
N HIS A 41 10.14 14.05 -9.07
CA HIS A 41 8.78 14.42 -8.69
C HIS A 41 8.33 15.70 -9.42
N PRO A 42 7.03 15.84 -9.76
CA PRO A 42 5.95 14.87 -9.53
C PRO A 42 6.04 13.67 -10.48
N ARG A 43 5.82 12.46 -9.95
CA ARG A 43 5.79 11.24 -10.74
C ARG A 43 4.55 10.41 -10.43
N PHE A 44 4.02 9.76 -11.45
CA PHE A 44 2.86 8.89 -11.27
C PHE A 44 3.18 7.72 -10.33
N HIS A 45 2.26 7.46 -9.41
CA HIS A 45 2.20 6.23 -8.62
C HIS A 45 0.75 5.88 -8.29
N ILE A 46 0.41 4.59 -8.21
CA ILE A 46 -0.91 4.14 -7.75
C ILE A 46 -0.97 4.05 -6.22
N GLY A 47 -2.19 4.13 -5.64
CA GLY A 47 -2.42 4.05 -4.20
C GLY A 47 -2.84 5.41 -3.63
N GLU A 48 -3.95 5.93 -4.15
CA GLU A 48 -4.46 7.30 -3.99
C GLU A 48 -5.41 7.45 -2.81
N SER A 49 -5.83 6.34 -2.21
CA SER A 49 -6.76 6.30 -1.07
C SER A 49 -6.01 6.06 0.22
N LEU A 50 -6.08 6.99 1.17
CA LEU A 50 -5.43 6.91 2.47
C LEU A 50 -6.36 6.34 3.53
N LEU A 51 -5.79 5.99 4.70
CA LEU A 51 -6.52 5.51 5.87
C LEU A 51 -6.53 6.55 7.00
N PRO A 52 -7.56 6.54 7.87
CA PRO A 52 -7.59 7.40 9.05
C PRO A 52 -6.33 7.34 9.89
N MET A 53 -5.75 6.17 10.12
CA MET A 53 -4.52 6.01 10.91
C MET A 53 -3.26 6.60 10.25
N ASN A 54 -3.34 7.15 9.02
CA ASN A 54 -2.31 8.02 8.49
C ASN A 54 -2.30 9.40 9.15
N LEU A 55 -3.45 9.92 9.62
CA LEU A 55 -3.54 11.29 10.15
C LEU A 55 -2.63 11.53 11.36
N PRO A 56 -2.61 10.66 12.40
CA PRO A 56 -1.66 10.82 13.50
C PRO A 56 -0.18 10.80 13.06
N LEU A 57 0.15 10.08 11.97
CA LEU A 57 1.49 10.11 11.40
C LEU A 57 1.78 11.46 10.74
N PHE A 58 0.81 12.01 10.01
CA PHE A 58 0.94 13.34 9.40
C PHE A 58 1.09 14.45 10.43
N GLU A 59 0.39 14.36 11.57
CA GLU A 59 0.55 15.28 12.70
C GLU A 59 1.98 15.23 13.25
N ARG A 60 2.49 14.04 13.57
CA ARG A 60 3.87 13.87 14.07
C ARG A 60 4.94 14.32 13.07
N LEU A 61 4.68 14.15 11.78
CA LEU A 61 5.53 14.68 10.71
C LEU A 61 5.36 16.18 10.51
N GLY A 62 4.27 16.80 10.99
CA GLY A 62 3.99 18.22 10.76
C GLY A 62 3.53 18.51 9.32
N VAL A 63 2.86 17.56 8.66
CA VAL A 63 2.38 17.70 7.28
C VAL A 63 0.87 17.59 7.13
N LEU A 64 0.11 17.46 8.23
CA LEU A 64 -1.34 17.22 8.17
C LEU A 64 -2.08 18.31 7.38
N ASP A 65 -1.76 19.58 7.61
CA ASP A 65 -2.43 20.68 6.90
C ASP A 65 -2.09 20.69 5.40
N LYS A 66 -0.85 20.32 5.04
CA LYS A 66 -0.47 20.15 3.63
C LYS A 66 -1.27 19.01 2.97
N VAL A 67 -1.47 17.89 3.67
CA VAL A 67 -2.28 16.76 3.17
C VAL A 67 -3.75 17.17 3.05
N ARG A 68 -4.29 17.92 4.01
CA ARG A 68 -5.65 18.45 3.96
C ARG A 68 -5.87 19.35 2.73
N ALA A 69 -4.90 20.19 2.41
CA ALA A 69 -4.97 21.08 1.26
C ALA A 69 -4.88 20.34 -0.09
N LEU A 70 -4.20 19.21 -0.15
CA LEU A 70 -4.00 18.40 -1.36
C LEU A 70 -5.08 17.34 -1.58
N GLY A 71 -5.90 17.04 -0.57
CA GLY A 71 -6.73 15.84 -0.56
C GLY A 71 -8.23 16.10 -0.61
N VAL A 72 -8.98 15.16 -1.18
CA VAL A 72 -10.43 15.06 -1.04
C VAL A 72 -10.75 14.42 0.31
N PHE A 73 -11.62 15.04 1.10
CA PHE A 73 -12.07 14.52 2.39
C PHE A 73 -12.78 13.17 2.21
N LYS A 74 -12.34 12.15 2.95
CA LYS A 74 -12.84 10.77 2.87
C LYS A 74 -13.44 10.34 4.21
N PRO A 75 -14.76 10.41 4.40
CA PRO A 75 -15.43 10.02 5.66
C PRO A 75 -15.58 8.51 5.85
N GLY A 76 -15.45 7.70 4.79
CA GLY A 76 -15.67 6.26 4.86
C GLY A 76 -15.25 5.48 3.62
N ALA A 77 -15.79 4.28 3.53
CA ALA A 77 -15.68 3.40 2.38
C ALA A 77 -17.04 2.76 2.09
N ASP A 78 -17.43 2.73 0.83
CA ASP A 78 -18.67 2.14 0.35
C ASP A 78 -18.43 0.78 -0.29
N PHE A 79 -19.28 -0.17 0.03
CA PHE A 79 -19.32 -1.48 -0.61
C PHE A 79 -20.69 -1.68 -1.24
N GLU A 80 -20.71 -2.18 -2.46
CA GLU A 80 -21.97 -2.47 -3.17
C GLU A 80 -22.84 -3.43 -2.36
N ALA A 81 -24.11 -3.05 -2.15
CA ALA A 81 -25.13 -3.85 -1.46
C ALA A 81 -25.80 -4.88 -2.40
N ASP A 82 -26.64 -5.76 -1.84
CA ASP A 82 -27.31 -6.81 -2.62
C ASP A 82 -28.26 -6.31 -3.71
N ASN A 83 -28.76 -5.09 -3.56
CA ASN A 83 -29.81 -4.54 -4.45
C ASN A 83 -29.25 -3.75 -5.65
N GLU A 84 -28.01 -3.89 -6.02
CA GLU A 84 -27.28 -3.24 -7.13
C GLU A 84 -27.40 -1.68 -7.20
N ARG A 85 -28.33 -1.09 -6.46
CA ARG A 85 -28.58 0.36 -6.43
C ARG A 85 -28.12 1.03 -5.15
N GLY A 86 -27.82 0.24 -4.13
CA GLY A 86 -27.42 0.71 -2.81
C GLY A 86 -25.97 0.41 -2.47
N TYR A 87 -25.56 0.98 -1.36
CA TYR A 87 -24.23 0.79 -0.77
C TYR A 87 -24.36 0.54 0.72
N ASN A 88 -23.48 -0.29 1.25
CA ASN A 88 -23.22 -0.35 2.68
C ASN A 88 -22.03 0.58 2.96
N THR A 89 -22.32 1.71 3.61
CA THR A 89 -21.32 2.72 3.96
C THR A 89 -20.71 2.40 5.32
N TYR A 90 -19.39 2.22 5.32
CA TYR A 90 -18.57 2.02 6.51
C TYR A 90 -17.95 3.37 6.90
N ALA A 91 -18.75 4.21 7.58
CA ALA A 91 -18.31 5.53 8.04
C ALA A 91 -17.26 5.40 9.15
N PHE A 92 -16.08 6.02 8.98
CA PHE A 92 -14.97 5.91 9.93
C PHE A 92 -15.30 6.48 11.32
N ALA A 93 -16.21 7.46 11.38
CA ALA A 93 -16.72 7.99 12.66
C ALA A 93 -17.40 6.92 13.55
N ARG A 94 -17.81 5.78 12.99
CA ARG A 94 -18.41 4.66 13.74
C ARG A 94 -17.39 3.65 14.25
N ALA A 95 -16.10 3.87 14.05
CA ALA A 95 -15.04 3.01 14.57
C ALA A 95 -15.08 2.96 16.10
N ILE A 96 -14.71 1.80 16.69
CA ILE A 96 -14.66 1.60 18.16
C ILE A 96 -13.27 1.80 18.74
N GLY A 97 -12.29 2.08 17.89
CA GLY A 97 -10.89 2.27 18.28
C GLY A 97 -10.50 3.72 18.46
N ASN A 98 -9.23 4.00 18.25
CA ASN A 98 -8.63 5.33 18.39
C ASN A 98 -8.36 5.99 17.03
N SER A 99 -8.95 5.45 15.94
CA SER A 99 -8.76 6.01 14.62
C SER A 99 -9.51 7.34 14.46
N PRO A 100 -8.94 8.32 13.77
CA PRO A 100 -9.66 9.52 13.33
C PRO A 100 -10.92 9.17 12.53
N PRO A 101 -11.94 10.06 12.49
CA PRO A 101 -13.22 9.79 11.83
C PRO A 101 -13.19 9.97 10.31
N HIS A 102 -12.05 10.28 9.73
CA HIS A 102 -11.88 10.50 8.29
C HIS A 102 -10.45 10.21 7.82
N ALA A 103 -10.27 10.23 6.53
CA ALA A 103 -9.00 10.18 5.82
C ALA A 103 -9.02 11.17 4.64
N TYR A 104 -8.12 10.99 3.68
CA TYR A 104 -8.06 11.76 2.44
C TYR A 104 -7.80 10.85 1.24
N GLN A 105 -8.32 11.28 0.07
CA GLN A 105 -7.91 10.78 -1.24
C GLN A 105 -6.95 11.79 -1.84
N VAL A 106 -5.85 11.35 -2.41
CA VAL A 106 -4.79 12.25 -2.88
C VAL A 106 -4.25 11.83 -4.25
N TRP A 107 -3.87 12.80 -5.04
CA TRP A 107 -2.94 12.56 -6.14
C TRP A 107 -1.60 12.12 -5.57
N ARG A 108 -1.17 10.91 -5.87
CA ARG A 108 0.10 10.37 -5.34
C ARG A 108 1.31 11.15 -5.81
N GLN A 109 1.28 11.71 -7.00
CA GLN A 109 2.37 12.54 -7.51
C GLN A 109 2.61 13.78 -6.62
N ASP A 110 1.55 14.46 -6.20
CA ASP A 110 1.63 15.67 -5.38
C ASP A 110 1.90 15.32 -3.90
N PHE A 111 1.28 14.27 -3.43
CA PHE A 111 1.49 13.76 -2.07
C PHE A 111 2.93 13.25 -1.87
N ASP A 112 3.46 12.45 -2.80
CA ASP A 112 4.82 11.93 -2.72
C ASP A 112 5.85 13.08 -2.82
N LYS A 113 5.63 14.04 -3.74
CA LYS A 113 6.46 15.25 -3.85
C LYS A 113 6.47 16.04 -2.56
N MET A 114 5.30 16.32 -1.99
CA MET A 114 5.16 17.08 -0.74
C MET A 114 5.92 16.39 0.41
N LEU A 115 5.85 15.07 0.53
CA LEU A 115 6.59 14.30 1.54
C LEU A 115 8.10 14.35 1.30
N TYR A 116 8.55 14.25 0.06
CA TYR A 116 9.97 14.27 -0.27
C TYR A 116 10.60 15.65 -0.05
N ASP A 117 9.88 16.72 -0.44
CA ASP A 117 10.27 18.09 -0.13
C ASP A 117 10.29 18.34 1.38
N HIS A 118 9.36 17.74 2.11
CA HIS A 118 9.34 17.82 3.58
C HIS A 118 10.54 17.10 4.21
N ALA A 119 11.00 15.98 3.65
CA ALA A 119 12.22 15.32 4.11
C ALA A 119 13.44 16.25 3.93
N ARG A 120 13.52 16.94 2.79
CA ARG A 120 14.56 17.95 2.53
C ARG A 120 14.49 19.11 3.53
N GLN A 121 13.31 19.65 3.79
CA GLN A 121 13.07 20.70 4.79
C GLN A 121 13.41 20.25 6.22
N SER A 122 13.34 18.95 6.49
CA SER A 122 13.69 18.33 7.78
C SER A 122 15.20 18.10 7.95
N GLY A 123 16.03 18.46 6.94
CA GLY A 123 17.49 18.37 6.98
C GLY A 123 18.09 17.15 6.28
N ALA A 124 17.28 16.33 5.59
CA ALA A 124 17.83 15.27 4.75
C ALA A 124 18.37 15.81 3.43
N ASP A 125 19.51 15.31 2.98
CA ASP A 125 20.02 15.54 1.63
C ASP A 125 19.25 14.62 0.66
N ALA A 126 18.11 15.13 0.19
CA ALA A 126 17.17 14.39 -0.64
C ALA A 126 17.39 14.73 -2.13
N ARG A 127 17.86 13.75 -2.88
CA ARG A 127 18.33 13.86 -4.27
C ARG A 127 17.43 13.08 -5.22
N GLU A 128 17.00 13.71 -6.30
CA GLU A 128 16.24 13.12 -7.40
C GLU A 128 17.17 12.78 -8.56
N GLY A 129 16.72 11.90 -9.49
CA GLY A 129 17.53 11.43 -10.60
C GLY A 129 18.73 10.60 -10.17
N GLN A 130 18.66 9.93 -9.00
CA GLN A 130 19.79 9.18 -8.43
C GLN A 130 19.44 7.71 -8.25
N GLU A 131 19.89 6.88 -9.16
CA GLU A 131 19.65 5.44 -9.12
C GLU A 131 20.75 4.70 -8.35
N VAL A 132 20.36 3.97 -7.32
CA VAL A 132 21.27 3.05 -6.63
C VAL A 132 21.42 1.77 -7.45
N LEU A 133 22.61 1.52 -7.94
CA LEU A 133 22.91 0.35 -8.78
C LEU A 133 23.32 -0.86 -7.94
N LYS A 134 24.09 -0.61 -6.87
CA LYS A 134 24.66 -1.65 -6.01
C LYS A 134 24.77 -1.17 -4.58
N VAL A 135 24.54 -2.07 -3.65
CA VAL A 135 24.90 -1.92 -2.24
C VAL A 135 25.80 -3.09 -1.87
N GLU A 136 26.99 -2.79 -1.41
CA GLU A 136 27.97 -3.75 -0.91
C GLU A 136 28.17 -3.51 0.59
N GLN A 137 27.72 -4.47 1.39
CA GLN A 137 27.92 -4.40 2.83
C GLN A 137 29.34 -4.86 3.17
N LYS A 138 30.19 -3.96 3.62
CA LYS A 138 31.58 -4.25 4.04
C LYS A 138 31.62 -4.86 5.44
N ASN A 139 30.79 -4.36 6.34
CA ASN A 139 30.59 -4.88 7.68
C ASN A 139 29.23 -4.40 8.24
N ALA A 140 28.97 -4.67 9.51
CA ALA A 140 27.70 -4.29 10.15
C ALA A 140 27.46 -2.75 10.27
N ARG A 141 28.45 -1.93 9.97
CA ARG A 141 28.40 -0.44 10.12
C ARG A 141 28.92 0.29 8.90
N GLU A 142 29.12 -0.42 7.83
CA GLU A 142 29.66 0.16 6.62
C GLU A 142 29.10 -0.54 5.39
N SER A 143 28.33 0.20 4.63
CA SER A 143 27.84 -0.20 3.33
C SER A 143 28.30 0.81 2.28
N LEU A 144 28.78 0.34 1.16
CA LEU A 144 29.17 1.16 0.02
C LEU A 144 28.07 1.06 -1.04
N LEU A 145 27.47 2.18 -1.37
CA LEU A 145 26.46 2.32 -2.42
C LEU A 145 27.14 2.86 -3.69
N GLU A 146 26.87 2.23 -4.82
CA GLU A 146 27.19 2.76 -6.15
C GLU A 146 25.93 3.44 -6.68
N VAL A 147 26.04 4.71 -7.02
CA VAL A 147 24.92 5.56 -7.45
C VAL A 147 25.22 6.09 -8.83
N ARG A 148 24.22 6.09 -9.68
CA ARG A 148 24.24 6.72 -11.01
C ARG A 148 23.24 7.88 -11.02
N ALA A 149 23.73 9.06 -11.33
CA ALA A 149 22.91 10.24 -11.59
C ALA A 149 22.33 10.18 -13.03
N ASP A 150 21.25 10.90 -13.29
CA ASP A 150 20.58 10.97 -14.59
C ASP A 150 21.45 11.62 -15.67
N ASP A 151 22.42 12.48 -15.28
CA ASP A 151 23.45 13.03 -16.17
C ASP A 151 24.55 12.01 -16.56
N GLY A 152 24.43 10.76 -16.12
CA GLY A 152 25.36 9.65 -16.41
C GLY A 152 26.54 9.56 -15.47
N ARG A 153 26.77 10.51 -14.56
CA ARG A 153 27.86 10.44 -13.57
C ARG A 153 27.58 9.32 -12.58
N SER A 154 28.65 8.57 -12.27
CA SER A 154 28.62 7.54 -11.24
C SER A 154 29.50 7.97 -10.07
N TYR A 155 28.99 7.79 -8.86
CA TYR A 155 29.73 8.10 -7.62
C TYR A 155 29.41 7.10 -6.52
N ARG A 156 30.07 7.21 -5.39
CA ARG A 156 29.89 6.26 -4.28
C ARG A 156 29.52 6.98 -3.00
N ILE A 157 28.64 6.33 -2.22
CA ILE A 157 28.25 6.77 -0.88
C ILE A 157 28.62 5.66 0.10
N GLN A 158 29.31 6.04 1.18
CA GLN A 158 29.58 5.18 2.32
C GLN A 158 28.60 5.52 3.44
N ALA A 159 27.75 4.58 3.80
CA ALA A 159 26.72 4.74 4.83
C ALA A 159 26.93 3.77 5.99
N ARG A 160 26.67 4.23 7.21
CA ARG A 160 26.67 3.35 8.41
C ARG A 160 25.41 2.48 8.46
N TYR A 161 24.32 2.94 7.86
CA TYR A 161 23.05 2.21 7.80
C TYR A 161 22.35 2.45 6.46
N VAL A 162 21.65 1.43 5.95
CA VAL A 162 20.87 1.51 4.72
C VAL A 162 19.39 1.25 5.03
N VAL A 163 18.51 2.16 4.64
CA VAL A 163 17.06 1.97 4.66
C VAL A 163 16.58 1.74 3.23
N ASP A 164 16.16 0.53 2.93
CA ASP A 164 15.56 0.22 1.62
C ASP A 164 14.06 0.53 1.65
N ALA A 165 13.69 1.63 1.01
CA ALA A 165 12.33 2.10 0.77
C ALA A 165 12.02 2.15 -0.73
N SER A 166 12.68 1.31 -1.54
CA SER A 166 12.57 1.27 -3.00
C SER A 166 11.22 0.80 -3.53
N GLY A 167 10.25 0.62 -2.63
CA GLY A 167 8.90 0.22 -3.00
C GLY A 167 8.89 -1.18 -3.65
N ARG A 168 8.18 -1.30 -4.76
CA ARG A 168 7.99 -2.58 -5.45
C ARG A 168 9.23 -3.13 -6.15
N ASP A 169 10.26 -2.30 -6.35
CA ASP A 169 11.57 -2.77 -6.84
C ASP A 169 12.21 -3.74 -5.82
N ALA A 170 11.92 -3.53 -4.52
CA ALA A 170 12.39 -4.38 -3.43
C ALA A 170 13.91 -4.63 -3.55
N PHE A 171 14.68 -3.54 -3.68
CA PHE A 171 16.07 -3.55 -4.14
C PHE A 171 16.94 -4.52 -3.35
N LEU A 172 17.11 -4.32 -2.04
CA LEU A 172 17.92 -5.23 -1.21
C LEU A 172 17.28 -6.61 -1.08
N SER A 173 15.95 -6.67 -1.00
CA SER A 173 15.23 -7.93 -0.90
C SER A 173 15.44 -8.82 -2.12
N SER A 174 15.41 -8.23 -3.32
CA SER A 174 15.66 -8.93 -4.58
C SER A 174 17.14 -9.34 -4.72
N LYS A 175 18.06 -8.41 -4.49
CA LYS A 175 19.51 -8.64 -4.56
C LYS A 175 19.99 -9.74 -3.60
N ASN A 176 19.46 -9.74 -2.37
CA ASN A 176 19.80 -10.70 -1.33
C ASN A 176 18.95 -11.99 -1.38
N LYS A 177 18.14 -12.19 -2.42
CA LYS A 177 17.27 -13.38 -2.58
C LYS A 177 16.32 -13.60 -1.40
N LEU A 178 15.86 -12.53 -0.77
CA LEU A 178 14.96 -12.58 0.39
C LEU A 178 13.48 -12.58 -0.03
N ARG A 179 13.17 -12.09 -1.22
CA ARG A 179 11.81 -11.93 -1.73
C ARG A 179 11.16 -13.29 -1.99
N ARG A 180 9.95 -13.47 -1.47
CA ARG A 180 9.10 -14.64 -1.69
C ARG A 180 7.79 -14.23 -2.32
N LYS A 181 7.40 -14.88 -3.41
CA LYS A 181 6.07 -14.72 -3.99
C LYS A 181 5.01 -15.27 -3.04
N ASN A 182 3.90 -14.58 -2.91
CA ASN A 182 2.74 -15.12 -2.21
C ASN A 182 1.88 -15.94 -3.19
N ASN A 183 2.12 -17.23 -3.24
CA ASN A 183 1.37 -18.13 -4.13
C ASN A 183 -0.11 -18.30 -3.74
N ARG A 184 -0.56 -17.74 -2.61
CA ARG A 184 -1.95 -17.84 -2.15
C ARG A 184 -2.84 -16.71 -2.65
N HIS A 185 -2.24 -15.65 -3.20
CA HIS A 185 -2.98 -14.50 -3.70
C HIS A 185 -2.15 -13.81 -4.77
N GLN A 186 -2.59 -13.97 -6.01
CA GLN A 186 -2.00 -13.26 -7.14
C GLN A 186 -3.09 -12.47 -7.85
N SER A 187 -2.82 -11.21 -8.11
CA SER A 187 -3.74 -10.33 -8.79
C SER A 187 -2.96 -9.29 -9.61
N ALA A 188 -3.64 -8.69 -10.56
CA ALA A 188 -3.13 -7.59 -11.33
C ALA A 188 -4.24 -6.56 -11.51
N ALA A 189 -3.88 -5.28 -11.63
CA ALA A 189 -4.84 -4.21 -11.85
C ALA A 189 -4.76 -3.67 -13.27
N ILE A 190 -5.91 -3.22 -13.74
CA ILE A 190 -6.08 -2.39 -14.93
C ILE A 190 -6.91 -1.17 -14.54
N PHE A 191 -6.46 0.04 -14.88
CA PHE A 191 -7.09 1.26 -14.40
C PHE A 191 -6.75 2.49 -15.23
N GLY A 192 -7.54 3.55 -15.05
CA GLY A 192 -7.32 4.87 -15.61
C GLY A 192 -7.99 5.95 -14.77
N HIS A 193 -7.77 7.21 -15.15
CA HIS A 193 -8.41 8.36 -14.55
C HIS A 193 -9.48 8.92 -15.49
N PHE A 194 -10.61 9.29 -14.92
CA PHE A 194 -11.79 9.72 -15.66
C PHE A 194 -12.29 11.05 -15.13
N ARG A 195 -12.89 11.85 -15.99
CA ARG A 195 -13.65 13.05 -15.62
C ARG A 195 -15.12 12.83 -15.96
N GLY A 196 -16.03 13.47 -15.19
CA GLY A 196 -17.47 13.32 -15.43
C GLY A 196 -18.11 12.06 -14.81
N ALA A 197 -17.33 11.21 -14.10
CA ALA A 197 -17.88 10.11 -13.32
C ALA A 197 -18.69 10.65 -12.13
N GLU A 198 -19.86 10.04 -11.86
CA GLU A 198 -20.77 10.48 -10.81
C GLU A 198 -20.19 10.23 -9.41
N LEU A 199 -20.16 11.25 -8.56
CA LEU A 199 -19.80 11.14 -7.14
C LEU A 199 -20.92 10.48 -6.35
N ARG A 200 -20.60 9.96 -5.15
CA ARG A 200 -21.64 9.63 -4.17
C ARG A 200 -22.34 10.92 -3.70
N PRO A 201 -23.63 10.86 -3.37
CA PRO A 201 -24.35 12.05 -2.92
C PRO A 201 -23.98 12.46 -1.48
N GLY A 202 -24.13 13.75 -1.17
CA GLY A 202 -24.02 14.30 0.17
C GLY A 202 -22.65 14.09 0.82
N GLU A 203 -22.65 13.70 2.08
CA GLU A 203 -21.43 13.52 2.89
C GLU A 203 -20.54 12.36 2.38
N ASP A 204 -21.10 11.41 1.64
CA ASP A 204 -20.40 10.27 1.09
C ASP A 204 -19.59 10.58 -0.19
N ALA A 205 -19.65 11.81 -0.70
CA ALA A 205 -19.04 12.21 -1.99
C ALA A 205 -17.54 11.86 -2.09
N GLY A 206 -16.80 11.89 -0.98
CA GLY A 206 -15.38 11.58 -0.93
C GLY A 206 -15.06 10.11 -0.61
N ASN A 207 -16.05 9.26 -0.42
CA ASN A 207 -15.82 7.84 -0.14
C ASN A 207 -15.20 7.12 -1.34
N ILE A 208 -14.28 6.20 -1.07
CA ILE A 208 -13.95 5.16 -2.04
C ILE A 208 -15.17 4.23 -2.18
N SER A 209 -15.56 3.91 -3.41
CA SER A 209 -16.58 2.90 -3.68
C SER A 209 -15.95 1.64 -4.22
N ILE A 210 -16.27 0.49 -3.61
CA ILE A 210 -15.73 -0.82 -3.95
C ILE A 210 -16.86 -1.70 -4.47
N TYR A 211 -16.64 -2.27 -5.65
CA TYR A 211 -17.54 -3.17 -6.34
C TYR A 211 -16.91 -4.54 -6.48
N ARG A 212 -17.73 -5.56 -6.58
CA ARG A 212 -17.27 -6.92 -6.81
C ARG A 212 -17.74 -7.41 -8.16
N PHE A 213 -16.95 -8.28 -8.76
CA PHE A 213 -17.35 -9.04 -9.92
C PHE A 213 -16.73 -10.44 -9.87
N ARG A 214 -17.13 -11.31 -10.80
CA ARG A 214 -16.71 -12.72 -10.80
C ARG A 214 -15.20 -12.94 -10.74
N HIS A 215 -14.41 -12.02 -11.32
CA HIS A 215 -12.97 -12.21 -11.49
C HIS A 215 -12.12 -11.34 -10.56
N GLY A 216 -12.75 -10.57 -9.64
CA GLY A 216 -12.03 -9.71 -8.73
C GLY A 216 -12.88 -8.63 -8.09
N TRP A 217 -12.34 -7.42 -8.00
CA TRP A 217 -13.00 -6.26 -7.44
C TRP A 217 -12.60 -5.00 -8.22
N MET A 218 -13.41 -3.95 -8.10
CA MET A 218 -13.22 -2.67 -8.79
C MET A 218 -13.29 -1.54 -7.79
N TRP A 219 -12.71 -0.40 -8.13
CA TRP A 219 -12.75 0.80 -7.30
C TRP A 219 -13.18 2.02 -8.08
N MET A 220 -13.78 2.98 -7.36
CA MET A 220 -13.90 4.37 -7.75
C MET A 220 -13.38 5.23 -6.60
N ILE A 221 -12.36 6.04 -6.85
CA ILE A 221 -11.71 6.91 -5.86
C ILE A 221 -11.83 8.35 -6.36
N PRO A 222 -12.60 9.21 -5.69
CA PRO A 222 -12.66 10.63 -6.01
C PRO A 222 -11.32 11.30 -5.74
N LEU A 223 -10.81 12.03 -6.72
CA LEU A 223 -9.58 12.80 -6.62
C LEU A 223 -9.88 14.30 -6.75
N PRO A 224 -8.94 15.20 -6.41
CA PRO A 224 -9.08 16.62 -6.69
C PRO A 224 -9.42 16.91 -8.15
N ASP A 225 -9.93 18.11 -8.41
CA ASP A 225 -10.25 18.64 -9.75
C ASP A 225 -11.33 17.85 -10.51
N GLY A 226 -12.24 17.19 -9.79
CA GLY A 226 -13.34 16.43 -10.36
C GLY A 226 -12.91 15.17 -11.11
N VAL A 227 -11.73 14.65 -10.79
CA VAL A 227 -11.21 13.42 -11.38
C VAL A 227 -11.62 12.22 -10.53
N MET A 228 -11.85 11.09 -11.18
CA MET A 228 -12.13 9.80 -10.57
C MET A 228 -11.08 8.78 -11.01
N SER A 229 -10.37 8.20 -10.06
CA SER A 229 -9.54 7.02 -10.35
C SER A 229 -10.44 5.80 -10.37
N VAL A 230 -10.47 5.08 -11.49
CA VAL A 230 -11.33 3.91 -11.66
C VAL A 230 -10.52 2.74 -12.20
N GLY A 231 -10.70 1.57 -11.61
CA GLY A 231 -10.00 0.39 -12.08
C GLY A 231 -10.51 -0.90 -11.49
N ALA A 232 -9.91 -1.98 -11.95
CA ALA A 232 -10.22 -3.33 -11.50
C ALA A 232 -8.96 -4.08 -11.11
N VAL A 233 -9.02 -4.81 -10.00
CA VAL A 233 -8.03 -5.83 -9.61
C VAL A 233 -8.59 -7.17 -9.99
N CYS A 234 -7.91 -7.86 -10.87
CA CYS A 234 -8.36 -9.08 -11.51
C CYS A 234 -7.41 -10.23 -11.24
N ARG A 235 -7.94 -11.44 -11.38
CA ARG A 235 -7.11 -12.63 -11.46
C ARG A 235 -6.27 -12.62 -12.74
N PRO A 236 -5.04 -13.15 -12.71
CA PRO A 236 -4.18 -13.20 -13.87
C PRO A 236 -4.81 -13.88 -15.09
N GLU A 237 -5.59 -14.95 -14.86
CA GLU A 237 -6.26 -15.71 -15.93
C GLU A 237 -7.28 -14.86 -16.69
N TYR A 238 -8.00 -13.98 -15.99
CA TYR A 238 -8.95 -13.07 -16.60
C TYR A 238 -8.22 -12.05 -17.48
N LEU A 239 -7.13 -11.47 -16.99
CA LEU A 239 -6.32 -10.50 -17.74
C LEU A 239 -5.62 -11.14 -18.96
N LYS A 240 -5.27 -12.43 -18.90
CA LYS A 240 -4.72 -13.16 -20.06
C LYS A 240 -5.75 -13.34 -21.20
N GLN A 241 -7.04 -13.24 -20.89
CA GLN A 241 -8.12 -13.32 -21.91
C GLN A 241 -8.31 -12.02 -22.68
N ARG A 242 -7.57 -10.95 -22.33
CA ARG A 242 -7.65 -9.67 -23.02
C ARG A 242 -7.45 -9.83 -24.53
N ARG A 243 -8.41 -9.32 -25.27
CA ARG A 243 -8.35 -9.17 -26.73
C ARG A 243 -8.58 -7.70 -27.07
N GLY A 244 -7.99 -7.21 -28.15
CA GLY A 244 -8.16 -5.82 -28.57
C GLY A 244 -7.39 -4.80 -27.72
N ARG A 245 -7.83 -3.54 -27.76
CA ARG A 245 -7.17 -2.43 -27.08
C ARG A 245 -7.41 -2.48 -25.56
N THR A 246 -6.41 -2.03 -24.81
CA THR A 246 -6.44 -2.04 -23.34
C THR A 246 -7.58 -1.20 -22.77
N VAL A 247 -7.94 -0.10 -23.43
CA VAL A 247 -9.07 0.77 -23.03
C VAL A 247 -10.40 0.03 -23.15
N GLU A 248 -10.63 -0.67 -24.24
CA GLU A 248 -11.86 -1.44 -24.45
C GLU A 248 -12.02 -2.51 -23.40
N PHE A 249 -10.95 -3.25 -23.12
CA PHE A 249 -10.98 -4.28 -22.09
C PHE A 249 -11.19 -3.70 -20.69
N LEU A 250 -10.65 -2.52 -20.37
CA LEU A 250 -10.94 -1.84 -19.11
C LEU A 250 -12.44 -1.53 -19.00
N LEU A 251 -13.02 -0.88 -20.00
CA LEU A 251 -14.44 -0.50 -19.97
C LEU A 251 -15.36 -1.72 -19.91
N GLU A 252 -15.09 -2.77 -20.69
CA GLU A 252 -15.81 -4.05 -20.64
C GLU A 252 -15.74 -4.68 -19.25
N THR A 253 -14.58 -4.60 -18.59
CA THR A 253 -14.39 -5.09 -17.23
C THR A 253 -15.22 -4.28 -16.23
N LEU A 254 -15.13 -2.96 -16.29
CA LEU A 254 -15.84 -2.07 -15.38
C LEU A 254 -17.36 -2.20 -15.53
N TYR A 255 -17.86 -2.37 -16.73
CA TYR A 255 -19.30 -2.46 -17.03
C TYR A 255 -19.93 -3.79 -16.62
N GLN A 256 -19.17 -4.74 -16.07
CA GLN A 256 -19.73 -5.94 -15.42
C GLN A 256 -20.46 -5.62 -14.10
N SER A 257 -20.21 -4.46 -13.45
CA SER A 257 -21.03 -3.94 -12.36
C SER A 257 -22.02 -2.91 -12.90
N ALA A 258 -23.31 -3.17 -12.74
CA ALA A 258 -24.37 -2.24 -13.16
C ALA A 258 -24.30 -0.92 -12.39
N GLY A 259 -23.96 -0.96 -11.10
CA GLY A 259 -23.79 0.22 -10.26
C GLY A 259 -22.62 1.09 -10.70
N LEU A 260 -21.48 0.48 -11.05
CA LEU A 260 -20.32 1.20 -11.56
C LEU A 260 -20.60 1.77 -12.96
N LYS A 261 -21.16 0.95 -13.87
CA LYS A 261 -21.53 1.37 -15.24
C LYS A 261 -22.40 2.63 -15.22
N ARG A 262 -23.45 2.68 -14.39
CA ARG A 262 -24.33 3.85 -14.26
C ARG A 262 -23.54 5.11 -13.87
N ARG A 263 -22.65 5.02 -12.90
CA ARG A 263 -21.84 6.16 -12.45
C ARG A 263 -20.82 6.62 -13.50
N MET A 264 -20.50 5.76 -14.46
CA MET A 264 -19.57 6.02 -15.56
C MET A 264 -20.24 6.49 -16.84
N GLU A 265 -21.56 6.64 -16.92
CA GLU A 265 -22.30 6.97 -18.15
C GLU A 265 -21.82 8.24 -18.85
N ARG A 266 -21.36 9.24 -18.07
CA ARG A 266 -20.83 10.51 -18.58
C ARG A 266 -19.34 10.65 -18.39
N ALA A 267 -18.65 9.55 -18.06
CA ALA A 267 -17.24 9.60 -17.76
C ALA A 267 -16.38 9.50 -19.02
N GLU A 268 -15.41 10.40 -19.11
CA GLU A 268 -14.41 10.42 -20.18
C GLU A 268 -13.05 10.04 -19.62
N LEU A 269 -12.33 9.15 -20.30
CA LEU A 269 -10.99 8.75 -19.94
C LEU A 269 -10.01 9.91 -20.26
N ILE A 270 -9.28 10.36 -19.24
CA ILE A 270 -8.34 11.49 -19.35
C ILE A 270 -6.87 11.09 -19.18
N SER A 271 -6.59 9.82 -18.97
CA SER A 271 -5.23 9.30 -18.82
C SER A 271 -4.99 8.08 -19.69
N GLU A 272 -3.74 7.67 -19.80
CA GLU A 272 -3.43 6.33 -20.31
C GLU A 272 -4.01 5.26 -19.39
N VAL A 273 -4.48 4.16 -19.99
CA VAL A 273 -4.87 2.96 -19.23
C VAL A 273 -3.60 2.21 -18.84
N ARG A 274 -3.45 1.98 -17.56
CA ARG A 274 -2.28 1.32 -17.00
C ARG A 274 -2.62 -0.08 -16.50
N VAL A 275 -1.67 -0.97 -16.67
CA VAL A 275 -1.75 -2.34 -16.16
C VAL A 275 -0.57 -2.59 -15.23
N THR A 276 -0.83 -3.15 -14.05
CA THR A 276 0.23 -3.49 -13.10
C THR A 276 -0.07 -4.82 -12.44
N GLY A 277 0.93 -5.65 -12.27
CA GLY A 277 0.79 -7.02 -11.78
C GLY A 277 1.65 -7.33 -10.56
N ASN A 278 1.55 -8.58 -10.11
CA ASN A 278 2.33 -9.14 -8.99
C ASN A 278 2.05 -8.47 -7.64
N TYR A 279 0.77 -8.34 -7.29
CA TYR A 279 0.31 -7.72 -6.04
C TYR A 279 0.32 -8.66 -4.85
N SER A 280 1.35 -9.43 -4.59
CA SER A 280 1.55 -9.98 -3.25
C SER A 280 2.90 -10.69 -3.14
N TYR A 281 3.72 -10.23 -2.25
CA TYR A 281 4.98 -10.85 -1.89
C TYR A 281 5.39 -10.42 -0.48
N ASP A 282 6.30 -11.17 0.12
CA ASP A 282 6.99 -10.78 1.34
C ASP A 282 8.48 -11.10 1.26
N SER A 283 9.25 -10.57 2.19
CA SER A 283 10.65 -10.91 2.37
C SER A 283 10.83 -11.85 3.56
N THR A 284 11.78 -12.76 3.47
CA THR A 284 12.06 -13.75 4.52
C THR A 284 12.48 -13.10 5.85
N ARG A 285 13.08 -11.90 5.78
CA ARG A 285 13.41 -11.06 6.93
C ARG A 285 13.31 -9.59 6.58
N MET A 286 13.04 -8.75 7.55
CA MET A 286 12.86 -7.31 7.39
C MET A 286 14.16 -6.53 7.46
N GLY A 287 15.21 -7.08 8.08
CA GLY A 287 16.46 -6.39 8.22
C GLY A 287 17.59 -7.29 8.70
N GLY A 288 18.75 -6.70 8.82
CA GLY A 288 19.98 -7.30 9.35
C GLY A 288 20.94 -6.21 9.82
N PRO A 289 22.13 -6.57 10.33
CA PRO A 289 23.08 -5.58 10.79
C PRO A 289 23.36 -4.52 9.71
N GLY A 290 23.10 -3.25 10.02
CA GLY A 290 23.35 -2.13 9.13
C GLY A 290 22.32 -1.90 8.01
N TRP A 291 21.19 -2.62 7.97
CA TRP A 291 20.15 -2.37 6.98
C TRP A 291 18.75 -2.80 7.42
N VAL A 292 17.71 -2.15 6.86
CA VAL A 292 16.29 -2.47 7.08
C VAL A 292 15.46 -2.20 5.82
N LEU A 293 14.45 -3.03 5.58
CA LEU A 293 13.44 -2.87 4.53
C LEU A 293 12.19 -2.21 5.11
N VAL A 294 11.60 -1.24 4.38
CA VAL A 294 10.37 -0.57 4.80
C VAL A 294 9.35 -0.51 3.67
N GLY A 295 8.06 -0.49 4.01
CA GLY A 295 6.97 -0.46 3.04
C GLY A 295 7.00 -1.66 2.08
N ASP A 296 6.73 -1.39 0.81
CA ASP A 296 6.66 -2.44 -0.22
C ASP A 296 8.02 -3.10 -0.49
N ALA A 297 9.15 -2.48 -0.11
CA ALA A 297 10.45 -3.14 -0.16
C ALA A 297 10.54 -4.36 0.77
N PHE A 298 9.79 -4.35 1.88
CA PHE A 298 9.65 -5.51 2.76
C PHE A 298 8.56 -6.46 2.30
N ALA A 299 7.34 -5.95 2.07
CA ALA A 299 6.21 -6.78 1.69
C ALA A 299 5.06 -5.94 1.12
N PHE A 300 4.35 -6.50 0.16
CA PHE A 300 3.20 -5.89 -0.49
C PHE A 300 1.96 -6.78 -0.39
N LEU A 301 0.83 -6.18 -0.01
CA LEU A 301 -0.47 -6.82 0.05
C LEU A 301 -1.41 -6.26 -1.02
N ASP A 302 -2.42 -7.04 -1.43
CA ASP A 302 -3.48 -6.56 -2.33
C ASP A 302 -4.14 -5.28 -1.78
N PRO A 303 -4.35 -4.24 -2.60
CA PRO A 303 -4.73 -2.90 -2.15
C PRO A 303 -6.22 -2.71 -1.81
N VAL A 304 -7.03 -3.76 -1.77
CA VAL A 304 -8.50 -3.66 -1.58
C VAL A 304 -8.94 -2.81 -0.38
N PHE A 305 -8.13 -2.73 0.66
CA PHE A 305 -8.41 -1.91 1.86
C PHE A 305 -7.48 -0.70 2.01
N SER A 306 -6.86 -0.23 0.94
CA SER A 306 -6.06 1.00 0.91
C SER A 306 -4.92 1.04 1.95
N SER A 307 -4.41 -0.11 2.42
CA SER A 307 -3.49 -0.20 3.54
C SER A 307 -2.03 0.11 3.21
N GLY A 308 -1.65 0.18 1.92
CA GLY A 308 -0.25 0.24 1.49
C GLY A 308 0.51 1.46 2.03
N VAL A 309 -0.02 2.66 1.84
CA VAL A 309 0.62 3.91 2.31
C VAL A 309 0.74 3.93 3.84
N TYR A 310 -0.32 3.49 4.55
CA TYR A 310 -0.29 3.42 6.01
C TYR A 310 0.79 2.46 6.52
N LEU A 311 0.85 1.24 5.99
CA LEU A 311 1.86 0.26 6.38
C LEU A 311 3.28 0.74 6.04
N ALA A 312 3.44 1.40 4.89
CA ALA A 312 4.72 1.95 4.45
C ALA A 312 5.22 3.05 5.41
N MET A 313 4.40 4.04 5.71
CA MET A 313 4.78 5.17 6.57
C MET A 313 4.91 4.77 8.05
N SER A 314 3.96 3.98 8.58
CA SER A 314 4.02 3.45 9.94
C SER A 314 5.22 2.53 10.16
N GLY A 315 5.54 1.68 9.17
CA GLY A 315 6.73 0.86 9.17
C GLY A 315 8.02 1.69 9.15
N ALA A 316 8.06 2.75 8.34
CA ALA A 316 9.20 3.67 8.24
C ALA A 316 9.42 4.47 9.52
N GLU A 317 8.35 4.95 10.18
CA GLU A 317 8.45 5.64 11.48
C GLU A 317 9.09 4.74 12.54
N GLN A 318 8.64 3.49 12.63
CA GLN A 318 9.18 2.52 13.58
C GLN A 318 10.61 2.11 13.22
N ALA A 319 10.91 1.94 11.93
CA ALA A 319 12.26 1.66 11.46
C ALA A 319 13.22 2.81 11.74
N ALA A 320 12.80 4.07 11.58
CA ALA A 320 13.62 5.22 11.92
C ALA A 320 14.01 5.25 13.41
N ALA A 321 13.09 4.85 14.31
CA ALA A 321 13.42 4.72 15.72
C ALA A 321 14.40 3.56 15.99
N VAL A 322 14.25 2.44 15.29
CA VAL A 322 15.17 1.30 15.39
C VAL A 322 16.56 1.66 14.87
N VAL A 323 16.65 2.35 13.74
CA VAL A 323 17.92 2.78 13.12
C VAL A 323 18.66 3.76 14.04
N ASP A 324 17.95 4.76 14.59
CA ASP A 324 18.51 5.72 15.56
C ASP A 324 19.10 5.00 16.78
N GLU A 325 18.33 4.08 17.39
CA GLU A 325 18.82 3.33 18.54
C GLU A 325 19.96 2.35 18.18
N ALA A 326 19.88 1.71 17.03
CA ALA A 326 20.91 0.80 16.54
C ALA A 326 22.25 1.52 16.27
N LEU A 327 22.23 2.75 15.77
CA LEU A 327 23.42 3.55 15.55
C LEU A 327 24.09 3.98 16.86
N ARG A 328 23.29 4.21 17.93
CA ARG A 328 23.79 4.56 19.27
C ARG A 328 24.19 3.33 20.09
N ALA A 329 23.42 2.23 19.97
CA ALA A 329 23.62 1.01 20.76
C ALA A 329 23.62 -0.25 19.87
N PRO A 330 24.70 -0.51 19.13
CA PRO A 330 24.80 -1.60 18.15
C PRO A 330 24.46 -3.00 18.65
N LYS A 331 24.74 -3.28 19.89
CA LYS A 331 24.44 -4.59 20.51
C LYS A 331 22.95 -4.90 20.59
N ARG A 332 22.07 -3.87 20.58
CA ARG A 332 20.62 -4.02 20.68
C ARG A 332 19.94 -4.21 19.31
N GLU A 333 20.63 -3.94 18.21
CA GLU A 333 20.07 -3.89 16.86
C GLU A 333 19.27 -5.13 16.47
N ASN A 334 19.85 -6.32 16.65
CA ASN A 334 19.18 -7.58 16.29
C ASN A 334 17.88 -7.81 17.07
N ALA A 335 17.81 -7.39 18.32
CA ALA A 335 16.60 -7.51 19.14
C ALA A 335 15.53 -6.51 18.67
N LEU A 336 15.93 -5.29 18.36
CA LEU A 336 15.05 -4.23 17.86
C LEU A 336 14.47 -4.59 16.48
N LEU A 337 15.29 -5.07 15.57
CA LEU A 337 14.86 -5.54 14.24
C LEU A 337 13.87 -6.70 14.33
N ARG A 338 14.11 -7.69 15.20
CA ARG A 338 13.16 -8.80 15.42
C ARG A 338 11.83 -8.31 15.98
N LYS A 339 11.84 -7.34 16.91
CA LYS A 339 10.60 -6.73 17.46
C LYS A 339 9.83 -5.97 16.38
N LEU A 340 10.52 -5.18 15.57
CA LEU A 340 9.95 -4.45 14.44
C LEU A 340 9.32 -5.41 13.44
N GLU A 341 10.06 -6.42 12.98
CA GLU A 341 9.58 -7.40 12.02
C GLU A 341 8.34 -8.14 12.54
N LYS A 342 8.37 -8.61 13.80
CA LYS A 342 7.22 -9.27 14.43
C LYS A 342 5.98 -8.38 14.41
N ARG A 343 6.14 -7.10 14.77
CA ARG A 343 5.03 -6.13 14.76
C ARG A 343 4.46 -5.93 13.35
N GLN A 344 5.31 -5.72 12.35
CA GLN A 344 4.88 -5.54 10.96
C GLN A 344 4.17 -6.79 10.43
N ARG A 345 4.72 -7.98 10.65
CA ARG A 345 4.08 -9.24 10.24
C ARG A 345 2.72 -9.47 10.89
N VAL A 346 2.57 -9.11 12.16
CA VAL A 346 1.28 -9.22 12.87
C VAL A 346 0.23 -8.28 12.26
N GLY A 347 0.57 -7.02 12.00
CA GLY A 347 -0.32 -6.07 11.33
C GLY A 347 -0.73 -6.54 9.94
N MET A 348 0.24 -6.95 9.14
CA MET A 348 0.01 -7.49 7.79
C MET A 348 -0.89 -8.74 7.82
N ALA A 349 -0.67 -9.67 8.76
CA ALA A 349 -1.48 -10.88 8.90
C ALA A 349 -2.95 -10.56 9.25
N ARG A 350 -3.20 -9.48 10.00
CA ARG A 350 -4.55 -9.02 10.33
C ARG A 350 -5.28 -8.48 9.08
N PHE A 351 -4.63 -7.63 8.27
CA PHE A 351 -5.18 -7.21 6.99
C PHE A 351 -5.37 -8.39 6.03
N SER A 352 -4.39 -9.27 5.91
CA SER A 352 -4.40 -10.41 4.99
C SER A 352 -5.58 -11.36 5.26
N PHE A 353 -6.03 -11.48 6.53
CA PHE A 353 -7.21 -12.28 6.84
C PHE A 353 -8.43 -11.83 6.04
N PHE A 354 -8.69 -10.52 5.99
CA PHE A 354 -9.80 -9.94 5.25
C PHE A 354 -9.53 -9.90 3.76
N ILE A 355 -8.35 -9.48 3.35
CA ILE A 355 -7.93 -9.36 1.94
C ILE A 355 -8.14 -10.69 1.20
N TYR A 356 -7.58 -11.77 1.72
CA TYR A 356 -7.64 -13.07 1.04
C TYR A 356 -9.04 -13.71 1.04
N ARG A 357 -9.95 -13.17 1.84
CA ARG A 357 -11.32 -13.65 1.94
C ARG A 357 -12.33 -12.71 1.31
N PHE A 358 -11.90 -11.55 0.86
CA PHE A 358 -12.77 -10.49 0.37
C PHE A 358 -13.69 -10.95 -0.76
N ASN A 359 -13.15 -11.68 -1.74
CA ASN A 359 -13.90 -12.22 -2.86
C ASN A 359 -14.55 -13.58 -2.56
N GLY A 360 -14.52 -14.04 -1.30
CA GLY A 360 -15.12 -15.30 -0.91
C GLY A 360 -16.57 -15.13 -0.45
N PRO A 361 -17.45 -16.15 -0.68
CA PRO A 361 -18.89 -16.01 -0.50
C PRO A 361 -19.32 -15.72 0.94
N VAL A 362 -18.57 -16.16 1.94
CA VAL A 362 -18.92 -15.92 3.36
C VAL A 362 -18.65 -14.46 3.73
N LEU A 363 -17.46 -13.92 3.39
CA LEU A 363 -17.14 -12.53 3.70
C LEU A 363 -17.97 -11.58 2.83
N GLU A 364 -18.23 -11.96 1.58
CA GLU A 364 -19.13 -11.25 0.69
C GLU A 364 -20.52 -11.07 1.34
N GLN A 365 -21.13 -12.16 1.81
CA GLN A 365 -22.42 -12.11 2.50
C GLN A 365 -22.39 -11.19 3.73
N MET A 366 -21.31 -11.25 4.52
CA MET A 366 -21.16 -10.41 5.72
C MET A 366 -21.00 -8.91 5.38
N PHE A 367 -20.38 -8.56 4.25
CA PHE A 367 -20.23 -7.19 3.80
C PHE A 367 -21.49 -6.65 3.08
N ARG A 368 -22.25 -7.51 2.41
CA ARG A 368 -23.50 -7.11 1.74
C ARG A 368 -24.66 -6.90 2.71
N ALA A 369 -24.67 -7.64 3.83
CA ALA A 369 -25.67 -7.53 4.89
C ALA A 369 -24.99 -7.42 6.26
N PRO A 370 -24.32 -6.30 6.57
CA PRO A 370 -23.58 -6.17 7.81
C PRO A 370 -24.53 -6.18 9.01
N ARG A 371 -24.12 -6.91 10.06
CA ARG A 371 -24.79 -6.93 11.36
C ARG A 371 -23.84 -6.37 12.41
N ASN A 372 -24.37 -5.44 13.21
CA ASN A 372 -23.56 -4.83 14.27
C ASN A 372 -23.73 -5.51 15.64
N ASP A 373 -24.19 -6.77 15.66
CA ASP A 373 -24.22 -7.57 16.88
C ASP A 373 -22.83 -7.59 17.51
N TRP A 374 -22.77 -7.30 18.82
CA TRP A 374 -21.50 -7.24 19.58
C TRP A 374 -20.43 -6.30 19.01
N GLN A 375 -20.82 -5.23 18.31
CA GLN A 375 -19.91 -4.24 17.69
C GLN A 375 -19.00 -4.86 16.59
N LEU A 376 -19.46 -5.90 15.91
CA LEU A 376 -18.66 -6.57 14.87
C LEU A 376 -18.45 -5.68 13.65
N GLU A 377 -19.49 -5.01 13.14
CA GLU A 377 -19.38 -4.05 12.04
C GLU A 377 -18.42 -2.92 12.40
N GLN A 378 -18.56 -2.33 13.59
CA GLN A 378 -17.70 -1.26 14.06
C GLN A 378 -16.23 -1.71 14.19
N SER A 379 -15.97 -2.98 14.53
CA SER A 379 -14.59 -3.52 14.54
C SER A 379 -14.02 -3.67 13.13
N VAL A 380 -14.87 -3.98 12.14
CA VAL A 380 -14.47 -3.99 10.72
C VAL A 380 -14.18 -2.56 10.26
N ILE A 381 -14.99 -1.57 10.65
CA ILE A 381 -14.72 -0.14 10.39
C ILE A 381 -13.36 0.26 10.97
N SER A 382 -13.07 -0.12 12.21
CA SER A 382 -11.76 0.15 12.85
C SER A 382 -10.61 -0.49 12.08
N MET A 383 -10.80 -1.72 11.55
CA MET A 383 -9.84 -2.39 10.69
C MET A 383 -9.65 -1.62 9.36
N LEU A 384 -10.75 -1.20 8.73
CA LEU A 384 -10.71 -0.39 7.50
C LEU A 384 -10.09 0.98 7.74
N ALA A 385 -10.17 1.52 8.95
CA ALA A 385 -9.49 2.75 9.37
C ALA A 385 -7.98 2.58 9.61
N GLY A 386 -7.47 1.33 9.68
CA GLY A 386 -6.07 1.01 9.95
C GLY A 386 -5.73 0.75 11.43
N ASP A 387 -6.71 0.76 12.33
CA ASP A 387 -6.50 0.51 13.78
C ASP A 387 -6.39 -0.99 14.07
N LEU A 388 -5.20 -1.56 13.80
CA LEU A 388 -4.93 -3.00 13.89
C LEU A 388 -3.78 -3.38 14.81
N PHE A 389 -3.07 -2.40 15.38
CA PHE A 389 -1.84 -2.72 16.11
C PHE A 389 -2.04 -2.77 17.61
N ASP A 390 -2.60 -1.72 18.20
CA ASP A 390 -2.45 -1.45 19.63
C ASP A 390 -3.77 -1.30 20.40
N THR A 391 -4.93 -1.38 19.75
CA THR A 391 -6.23 -1.17 20.39
C THR A 391 -6.86 -2.49 20.85
N PRO A 392 -6.76 -2.90 22.13
CA PRO A 392 -7.22 -4.22 22.60
C PRO A 392 -8.71 -4.47 22.37
N LYS A 393 -9.55 -3.42 22.46
CA LYS A 393 -10.98 -3.49 22.19
C LYS A 393 -11.25 -3.93 20.74
N VAL A 394 -10.60 -3.30 19.78
CA VAL A 394 -10.69 -3.65 18.36
C VAL A 394 -10.21 -5.08 18.13
N LEU A 395 -9.04 -5.44 18.67
CA LEU A 395 -8.46 -6.76 18.46
C LEU A 395 -9.34 -7.89 18.99
N ARG A 396 -9.94 -7.73 20.17
CA ARG A 396 -10.88 -8.72 20.74
C ARG A 396 -12.12 -8.90 19.85
N ARG A 397 -12.69 -7.80 19.34
CA ARG A 397 -13.87 -7.87 18.45
C ARG A 397 -13.51 -8.47 17.08
N LEU A 398 -12.33 -8.21 16.54
CA LEU A 398 -11.86 -8.86 15.32
C LEU A 398 -11.63 -10.38 15.51
N GLN A 399 -11.22 -10.83 16.68
CA GLN A 399 -11.16 -12.28 16.97
C GLN A 399 -12.57 -12.90 17.01
N LEU A 400 -13.53 -12.22 17.66
CA LEU A 400 -14.93 -12.63 17.64
C LEU A 400 -15.49 -12.66 16.20
N PHE A 401 -15.18 -11.66 15.38
CA PHE A 401 -15.54 -11.64 13.95
C PHE A 401 -15.00 -12.88 13.22
N LYS A 402 -13.74 -13.27 13.46
CA LYS A 402 -13.15 -14.47 12.88
C LYS A 402 -13.87 -15.75 13.32
N LEU A 403 -14.32 -15.82 14.56
CA LEU A 403 -15.12 -16.94 15.06
C LEU A 403 -16.46 -17.00 14.37
N VAL A 404 -17.18 -15.87 14.27
CA VAL A 404 -18.47 -15.79 13.54
C VAL A 404 -18.29 -16.15 12.07
N TYR A 405 -17.22 -15.68 11.42
CA TYR A 405 -16.86 -16.06 10.05
C TYR A 405 -16.70 -17.59 9.92
N ALA A 406 -15.99 -18.24 10.86
CA ALA A 406 -15.78 -19.68 10.85
C ALA A 406 -17.10 -20.46 11.05
N ILE A 407 -17.95 -20.04 11.98
CA ILE A 407 -19.28 -20.66 12.24
C ILE A 407 -20.18 -20.50 11.00
N THR A 408 -20.22 -19.31 10.40
CA THR A 408 -20.98 -19.06 9.17
C THR A 408 -20.48 -19.92 8.02
N GLY A 409 -19.17 -20.09 7.91
CA GLY A 409 -18.54 -20.99 6.92
C GLY A 409 -18.92 -22.46 7.14
N LEU A 410 -18.97 -22.93 8.38
CA LEU A 410 -19.39 -24.29 8.72
C LEU A 410 -20.87 -24.54 8.41
N ARG A 411 -21.76 -23.59 8.74
CA ARG A 411 -23.20 -23.67 8.39
C ARG A 411 -23.42 -23.70 6.89
N ASN A 412 -22.58 -23.06 6.12
CA ASN A 412 -22.58 -23.01 4.66
C ASN A 412 -21.44 -23.86 4.06
N TRP A 413 -21.13 -25.03 4.63
CA TRP A 413 -19.94 -25.80 4.32
C TRP A 413 -19.73 -26.11 2.83
N ARG A 414 -20.81 -26.29 2.05
CA ARG A 414 -20.72 -26.48 0.60
C ARG A 414 -20.14 -25.27 -0.11
N ARG A 415 -20.59 -24.06 0.25
CA ARG A 415 -20.06 -22.79 -0.26
C ARG A 415 -18.64 -22.57 0.22
N TRP A 416 -18.35 -22.88 1.49
CA TRP A 416 -17.02 -22.79 2.08
C TRP A 416 -16.01 -23.73 1.40
N ARG A 417 -16.43 -24.95 1.05
CA ARG A 417 -15.61 -25.92 0.32
C ARG A 417 -15.34 -25.47 -1.11
N ALA A 418 -16.31 -24.88 -1.79
CA ALA A 418 -16.14 -24.28 -3.10
C ALA A 418 -15.14 -23.10 -3.06
N GLU A 419 -15.24 -22.24 -2.03
CA GLU A 419 -14.29 -21.16 -1.79
C GLU A 419 -12.86 -21.67 -1.51
N HIS A 420 -12.74 -22.73 -0.72
CA HIS A 420 -11.43 -23.33 -0.41
C HIS A 420 -10.80 -23.96 -1.66
N LYS A 421 -11.59 -24.71 -2.45
CA LYS A 421 -11.15 -25.24 -3.75
C LYS A 421 -10.70 -24.12 -4.68
N TYR A 422 -11.49 -23.08 -4.78
CA TYR A 422 -11.19 -21.88 -5.54
C TYR A 422 -9.86 -21.21 -5.14
N ARG A 423 -9.57 -21.08 -3.82
CA ARG A 423 -8.28 -20.54 -3.34
C ARG A 423 -7.11 -21.46 -3.70
N LEU A 424 -7.29 -22.76 -3.63
CA LEU A 424 -6.27 -23.72 -4.02
C LEU A 424 -5.98 -23.67 -5.52
N GLU A 425 -7.01 -23.45 -6.35
CA GLU A 425 -6.87 -23.25 -7.79
C GLU A 425 -6.15 -21.94 -8.08
N GLN A 426 -6.47 -20.84 -7.38
CA GLN A 426 -5.71 -19.57 -7.47
C GLN A 426 -4.24 -19.71 -7.09
N ALA A 427 -3.95 -20.52 -6.05
CA ALA A 427 -2.58 -20.78 -5.62
C ALA A 427 -1.76 -21.57 -6.64
N ARG A 428 -2.42 -22.34 -7.53
CA ARG A 428 -1.78 -23.17 -8.54
C ARG A 428 -1.62 -22.47 -9.90
N SER A 429 -2.35 -21.39 -10.15
CA SER A 429 -2.20 -20.63 -11.39
C SER A 429 -0.89 -19.84 -11.35
N GLU A 430 0.16 -20.42 -11.89
CA GLU A 430 1.43 -19.72 -12.09
C GLU A 430 1.24 -18.63 -13.15
N PHE A 431 1.55 -17.40 -12.78
CA PHE A 431 1.79 -16.34 -13.74
C PHE A 431 3.15 -16.60 -14.38
N THR A 432 3.17 -17.48 -15.39
CA THR A 432 4.33 -17.71 -16.27
C THR A 432 4.45 -16.58 -17.29
N GLY A 433 4.28 -15.34 -16.87
CA GLY A 433 4.68 -14.18 -17.63
C GLY A 433 6.10 -13.86 -17.21
N GLY A 434 7.07 -14.07 -18.11
CA GLY A 434 8.43 -13.63 -17.90
C GLY A 434 8.49 -12.15 -17.52
N ASN A 435 9.61 -11.72 -16.98
CA ASN A 435 9.99 -10.32 -16.69
C ASN A 435 10.03 -9.47 -17.98
N THR A 436 8.97 -9.44 -18.74
CA THR A 436 8.79 -8.43 -19.76
C THR A 436 8.14 -7.26 -19.05
N PRO A 437 8.78 -6.11 -18.99
CA PRO A 437 8.09 -4.88 -18.59
C PRO A 437 6.89 -4.75 -19.50
N LEU A 438 5.68 -4.68 -18.93
CA LEU A 438 4.43 -4.46 -19.69
C LEU A 438 4.38 -3.04 -20.31
N ASP A 439 5.47 -2.31 -20.24
CA ASP A 439 5.66 -0.97 -20.80
C ASP A 439 6.03 -0.97 -22.29
N LYS A 440 6.04 -2.15 -22.95
CA LYS A 440 6.36 -2.29 -24.37
C LYS A 440 5.31 -3.11 -25.15
N VAL A 441 4.01 -2.86 -24.91
CA VAL A 441 2.97 -3.30 -25.88
C VAL A 441 1.86 -2.25 -25.91
#